data_22123637ad4f7b78e7f35512dc989090
#
_entry.id   22123637ad4f7b78e7f35512dc989090
#
_cell.length_a   1.000
_cell.length_b   1.000
_cell.length_c   1.000
_cell.angle_alpha   90.00
_cell.angle_beta   90.00
_cell.angle_gamma   90.00
#
_symmetry.space_group_name_H-M   'P 1'
#
loop_
_entity.id
_entity.type
_entity.pdbx_description
1 polymer ?
#
loop_
_entity_poly.entity_id
_entity_poly.type
_entity_poly.pdbx_seq_one_letter_code
_entity_poly.pdbx_strand_id
1 'polypeptide(L)'
;LGLQFLRHLSRTSLLLHVIDVAPLDTEEDPIAAARAIVEELRKFDPALADKPRWVVLNKMDLVPEDERANVVNKYREAFGTDVPMFAISAVTREGTEALVKAIAEDIHEQRRQLIKESEPDVRFDEDEEVFPPEGGEPEEGEQK
;
A
#
# COMPACT_ATOMS: atom_id res chain seq x y z
N LEU A 1 19.23 3.03 -9.37
CA LEU A 1 18.87 2.55 -8.03
C LEU A 1 19.80 1.43 -7.60
N GLY A 2 20.24 1.45 -6.36
CA GLY A 2 21.13 0.40 -5.83
C GLY A 2 20.43 -0.94 -5.68
N LEU A 3 21.13 -2.05 -5.91
CA LEU A 3 20.60 -3.40 -5.80
C LEU A 3 20.00 -3.68 -4.40
N GLN A 4 20.66 -3.21 -3.34
CA GLN A 4 20.18 -3.39 -1.98
C GLN A 4 18.85 -2.65 -1.74
N PHE A 5 18.71 -1.45 -2.29
CA PHE A 5 17.47 -0.69 -2.24
C PHE A 5 16.33 -1.42 -2.97
N LEU A 6 16.59 -1.94 -4.16
CA LEU A 6 15.61 -2.74 -4.92
C LEU A 6 15.15 -3.99 -4.17
N ARG A 7 16.06 -4.66 -3.45
CA ARG A 7 15.71 -5.79 -2.58
C ARG A 7 14.81 -5.37 -1.41
N HIS A 8 15.04 -4.20 -0.82
CA HIS A 8 14.17 -3.65 0.21
C HIS A 8 12.76 -3.36 -0.32
N LEU A 9 12.65 -2.78 -1.52
CA LEU A 9 11.36 -2.53 -2.16
C LEU A 9 10.56 -3.81 -2.39
N SER A 10 11.22 -4.93 -2.68
CA SER A 10 10.57 -6.22 -2.90
C SER A 10 9.79 -6.74 -1.68
N ARG A 11 10.11 -6.26 -0.48
CA ARG A 11 9.47 -6.66 0.77
C ARG A 11 8.32 -5.76 1.19
N THR A 12 8.10 -4.66 0.49
CA THR A 12 7.02 -3.72 0.79
C THR A 12 5.72 -4.13 0.10
N SER A 13 4.59 -3.71 0.66
CA SER A 13 3.26 -3.97 0.11
C SER A 13 2.71 -2.82 -0.73
N LEU A 14 3.27 -1.64 -0.59
CA LEU A 14 2.89 -0.44 -1.30
C LEU A 14 4.14 0.39 -1.60
N LEU A 15 4.25 0.87 -2.83
CA LEU A 15 5.32 1.77 -3.24
C LEU A 15 4.78 3.20 -3.37
N LEU A 16 5.47 4.15 -2.79
CA LEU A 16 5.21 5.56 -3.00
C LEU A 16 6.27 6.12 -3.94
N HIS A 17 5.85 6.54 -5.12
CA HIS A 17 6.71 7.20 -6.08
C HIS A 17 6.61 8.70 -5.88
N VAL A 18 7.55 9.27 -5.15
CA VAL A 18 7.60 10.70 -4.86
C VAL A 18 8.32 11.43 -6.00
N ILE A 19 7.60 12.33 -6.64
CA ILE A 19 8.10 13.12 -7.78
C ILE A 19 8.17 14.60 -7.38
N ASP A 20 9.32 15.21 -7.60
CA ASP A 20 9.49 16.65 -7.50
C ASP A 20 8.92 17.33 -8.75
N VAL A 21 7.82 18.07 -8.60
CA VAL A 21 7.15 18.75 -9.73
C VAL A 21 7.79 20.09 -10.10
N ALA A 22 8.72 20.57 -9.27
CA ALA A 22 9.43 21.83 -9.50
C ALA A 22 10.94 21.59 -9.31
N PRO A 23 11.58 20.78 -10.15
CA PRO A 23 13.01 20.52 -10.01
C PRO A 23 13.82 21.80 -10.22
N LEU A 24 14.94 21.89 -9.52
CA LEU A 24 15.88 23.01 -9.68
C LEU A 24 16.56 22.99 -11.05
N ASP A 25 16.76 21.80 -11.58
CA ASP A 25 17.27 21.58 -12.93
C ASP A 25 16.08 21.54 -13.91
N THR A 26 15.92 22.60 -14.68
CA THR A 26 14.83 22.73 -15.64
C THR A 26 15.06 21.96 -16.95
N GLU A 27 16.24 21.39 -17.15
CA GLU A 27 16.55 20.58 -18.33
C GLU A 27 16.04 19.14 -18.19
N GLU A 28 15.84 18.67 -16.97
CA GLU A 28 15.32 17.35 -16.70
C GLU A 28 13.78 17.33 -16.78
N ASP A 29 13.23 16.44 -17.62
CA ASP A 29 11.79 16.19 -17.65
C ASP A 29 11.41 15.24 -16.50
N PRO A 30 10.66 15.71 -15.48
CA PRO A 30 10.30 14.87 -14.34
C PRO A 30 9.49 13.64 -14.71
N ILE A 31 8.67 13.71 -15.74
CA ILE A 31 7.86 12.57 -16.21
C ILE A 31 8.77 11.52 -16.86
N ALA A 32 9.70 11.93 -17.71
CA ALA A 32 10.66 11.01 -18.31
C ALA A 32 11.54 10.34 -17.25
N ALA A 33 12.00 11.09 -16.25
CA ALA A 33 12.76 10.56 -15.13
C ALA A 33 11.96 9.54 -14.31
N ALA A 34 10.70 9.83 -14.04
CA ALA A 34 9.82 8.92 -13.32
C ALA A 34 9.54 7.62 -14.10
N ARG A 35 9.33 7.70 -15.40
CA ARG A 35 9.18 6.53 -16.27
C ARG A 35 10.44 5.67 -16.30
N ALA A 36 11.60 6.29 -16.33
CA ALA A 36 12.89 5.59 -16.29
C ALA A 36 13.05 4.77 -15.01
N ILE A 37 12.63 5.29 -13.88
CA ILE A 37 12.61 4.57 -12.60
C ILE A 37 11.71 3.34 -12.66
N VAL A 38 10.53 3.45 -13.22
CA VAL A 38 9.59 2.32 -13.38
C VAL A 38 10.18 1.23 -14.26
N GLU A 39 10.82 1.60 -15.36
CA GLU A 39 11.51 0.65 -16.24
C GLU A 39 12.68 -0.05 -15.53
N GLU A 40 13.42 0.67 -14.71
CA GLU A 40 14.50 0.10 -13.90
C GLU A 40 13.96 -0.94 -12.89
N LEU A 41 12.83 -0.67 -12.24
CA LEU A 41 12.16 -1.62 -11.37
C LEU A 41 11.73 -2.88 -12.12
N ARG A 42 11.16 -2.70 -13.32
CA ARG A 42 10.71 -3.81 -14.18
C ARG A 42 11.86 -4.70 -14.63
N LYS A 43 12.99 -4.11 -14.99
CA LYS A 43 14.20 -4.84 -15.39
C LYS A 43 14.81 -5.62 -14.25
N PHE A 44 14.72 -5.10 -13.03
CA PHE A 44 15.19 -5.79 -11.84
C PHE A 44 14.31 -7.00 -11.50
N ASP A 45 13.01 -6.79 -11.41
CA ASP A 45 12.00 -7.81 -11.13
C ASP A 45 10.64 -7.34 -11.65
N PRO A 46 10.04 -8.02 -12.64
CA PRO A 46 8.71 -7.66 -13.13
C PRO A 46 7.64 -7.62 -12.04
N ALA A 47 7.72 -8.49 -11.04
CA ALA A 47 6.81 -8.49 -9.91
C ALA A 47 6.88 -7.20 -9.09
N LEU A 48 8.03 -6.56 -9.03
CA LEU A 48 8.22 -5.28 -8.35
C LEU A 48 7.49 -4.14 -9.08
N ALA A 49 7.51 -4.15 -10.42
CA ALA A 49 6.79 -3.18 -11.23
C ALA A 49 5.26 -3.37 -11.16
N ASP A 50 4.81 -4.59 -10.87
CA ASP A 50 3.39 -4.93 -10.73
C ASP A 50 2.82 -4.63 -9.32
N LYS A 51 3.66 -4.30 -8.36
CA LYS A 51 3.21 -3.89 -7.02
C LYS A 51 2.34 -2.62 -7.09
N PRO A 52 1.37 -2.49 -6.18
CA PRO A 52 0.64 -1.23 -6.03
C PRO A 52 1.62 -0.07 -5.84
N ARG A 53 1.50 0.93 -6.69
CA ARG A 53 2.34 2.12 -6.69
C ARG A 53 1.47 3.35 -6.75
N TRP A 54 1.64 4.23 -5.77
CA TRP A 54 0.99 5.53 -5.74
C TRP A 54 1.98 6.60 -6.14
N VAL A 55 1.51 7.59 -6.88
CA VAL A 55 2.32 8.74 -7.27
C VAL A 55 2.05 9.89 -6.31
N VAL A 56 3.12 10.44 -5.76
CA VAL A 56 3.08 11.58 -4.84
C VAL A 56 3.80 12.75 -5.49
N LEU A 57 3.04 13.77 -5.86
CA LEU A 57 3.56 15.00 -6.45
C LEU A 57 3.96 15.94 -5.31
N ASN A 58 5.25 16.09 -5.10
CA ASN A 58 5.79 16.94 -4.03
C ASN A 58 6.24 18.30 -4.58
N LYS A 59 6.37 19.27 -3.68
CA LYS A 59 6.71 20.67 -3.93
C LYS A 59 5.61 21.45 -4.66
N MET A 60 4.36 21.09 -4.41
CA MET A 60 3.22 21.81 -4.96
C MET A 60 3.13 23.28 -4.48
N ASP A 61 3.76 23.62 -3.36
CA ASP A 61 3.91 24.98 -2.88
C ASP A 61 4.67 25.90 -3.83
N LEU A 62 5.56 25.33 -4.66
CA LEU A 62 6.31 26.06 -5.68
C LEU A 62 5.57 26.22 -7.00
N VAL A 63 4.42 25.57 -7.16
CA VAL A 63 3.59 25.70 -8.35
C VAL A 63 2.54 26.78 -8.10
N PRO A 64 2.40 27.77 -9.00
CA PRO A 64 1.33 28.76 -8.89
C PRO A 64 -0.05 28.10 -8.78
N GLU A 65 -0.92 28.64 -7.93
CA GLU A 65 -2.20 28.03 -7.59
C GLU A 65 -3.10 27.80 -8.81
N ASP A 66 -3.08 28.72 -9.78
CA ASP A 66 -3.80 28.63 -11.05
C ASP A 66 -3.25 27.57 -12.01
N GLU A 67 -2.00 27.12 -11.82
CA GLU A 67 -1.35 26.08 -12.63
C GLU A 67 -1.41 24.68 -12.00
N ARG A 68 -1.74 24.57 -10.73
CA ARG A 68 -1.72 23.29 -9.99
C ARG A 68 -2.58 22.21 -10.62
N ALA A 69 -3.79 22.55 -11.05
CA ALA A 69 -4.70 21.60 -11.72
C ALA A 69 -4.10 21.08 -13.03
N ASN A 70 -3.47 21.95 -13.81
CA ASN A 70 -2.83 21.58 -15.06
C ASN A 70 -1.64 20.63 -14.83
N VAL A 71 -0.82 20.90 -13.81
CA VAL A 71 0.30 20.04 -13.42
C VAL A 71 -0.21 18.66 -13.03
N VAL A 72 -1.20 18.56 -12.15
CA VAL A 72 -1.78 17.29 -11.75
C VAL A 72 -2.32 16.51 -12.94
N ASN A 73 -3.06 17.17 -13.83
CA ASN A 73 -3.62 16.54 -15.04
C ASN A 73 -2.54 16.01 -15.97
N LYS A 74 -1.45 16.73 -16.13
CA LYS A 74 -0.30 16.29 -16.93
C LYS A 74 0.28 14.97 -16.42
N TYR A 75 0.43 14.82 -15.12
CA TYR A 75 0.90 13.57 -14.51
C TYR A 75 -0.15 12.44 -14.60
N ARG A 76 -1.43 12.75 -14.45
CA ARG A 76 -2.50 11.78 -14.64
C ARG A 76 -2.54 11.21 -16.06
N GLU A 77 -2.36 12.06 -17.07
CA GLU A 77 -2.26 11.61 -18.46
C GLU A 77 -1.03 10.72 -18.69
N ALA A 78 0.09 11.04 -18.04
CA ALA A 78 1.32 10.29 -18.18
C ALA A 78 1.28 8.91 -17.52
N PHE A 79 0.65 8.78 -16.34
CA PHE A 79 0.66 7.55 -15.53
C PHE A 79 -0.66 6.79 -15.54
N GLY A 80 -1.73 7.37 -16.07
CA GLY A 80 -3.07 6.78 -16.10
C GLY A 80 -3.94 7.21 -14.92
N THR A 81 -5.24 7.07 -15.11
CA THR A 81 -6.26 7.45 -14.12
C THR A 81 -6.42 6.42 -13.00
N ASP A 82 -5.93 5.19 -13.22
CA ASP A 82 -6.04 4.09 -12.25
C ASP A 82 -4.98 4.16 -11.15
N VAL A 83 -3.94 4.96 -11.34
CA VAL A 83 -2.88 5.15 -10.35
C VAL A 83 -3.32 6.21 -9.34
N PRO A 84 -3.43 5.89 -8.05
CA PRO A 84 -3.69 6.88 -7.02
C PRO A 84 -2.61 7.96 -7.02
N MET A 85 -3.04 9.21 -7.00
CA MET A 85 -2.13 10.36 -7.10
C MET A 85 -2.46 11.40 -6.03
N PHE A 86 -1.44 11.86 -5.33
CA PHE A 86 -1.55 12.82 -4.26
C PHE A 86 -0.64 14.01 -4.54
N ALA A 87 -1.19 15.21 -4.42
CA ALA A 87 -0.44 16.45 -4.54
C ALA A 87 -0.15 16.98 -3.14
N ILE A 88 1.11 17.11 -2.80
CA ILE A 88 1.55 17.52 -1.47
C ILE A 88 2.65 18.59 -1.51
N SER A 89 2.85 19.23 -0.37
CA SER A 89 4.09 19.92 -0.04
C SER A 89 4.63 19.39 1.28
N ALA A 90 5.76 18.72 1.25
CA ALA A 90 6.40 18.24 2.47
C ALA A 90 6.86 19.39 3.37
N VAL A 91 7.22 20.53 2.80
CA VAL A 91 7.67 21.72 3.53
C VAL A 91 6.53 22.41 4.27
N THR A 92 5.41 22.65 3.59
CA THR A 92 4.24 23.31 4.19
C THR A 92 3.28 22.35 4.86
N ARG A 93 3.46 21.04 4.64
CA ARG A 93 2.57 19.95 5.06
C ARG A 93 1.20 19.93 4.37
N GLU A 94 0.98 20.77 3.38
CA GLU A 94 -0.25 20.76 2.59
C GLU A 94 -0.45 19.39 1.92
N GLY A 95 -1.62 18.80 2.07
CA GLY A 95 -1.99 17.51 1.48
C GLY A 95 -1.38 16.28 2.16
N THR A 96 -0.45 16.43 3.10
CA THR A 96 0.22 15.29 3.75
C THR A 96 -0.69 14.47 4.65
N GLU A 97 -1.65 15.10 5.33
CA GLU A 97 -2.64 14.39 6.16
C GLU A 97 -3.51 13.44 5.34
N ALA A 98 -4.00 13.90 4.18
CA ALA A 98 -4.79 13.07 3.27
C ALA A 98 -3.99 11.87 2.77
N LEU A 99 -2.71 12.06 2.43
CA LEU A 99 -1.82 11.00 2.01
C LEU A 99 -1.59 9.97 3.13
N VAL A 100 -1.24 10.42 4.32
CA VAL A 100 -1.00 9.54 5.48
C VAL A 100 -2.26 8.75 5.83
N LYS A 101 -3.42 9.39 5.83
CA LYS A 101 -4.70 8.72 6.06
C LYS A 101 -4.99 7.65 5.01
N ALA A 102 -4.77 7.94 3.74
CA ALA A 102 -4.97 6.98 2.65
C ALA A 102 -4.00 5.78 2.77
N ILE A 103 -2.75 6.02 3.13
CA ILE A 103 -1.77 4.94 3.38
C ILE A 103 -2.22 4.05 4.54
N ALA A 104 -2.64 4.65 5.64
CA ALA A 104 -3.11 3.91 6.82
C ALA A 104 -4.32 3.04 6.50
N GLU A 105 -5.29 3.57 5.74
CA GLU A 105 -6.47 2.83 5.28
C GLU A 105 -6.09 1.67 4.36
N ASP A 106 -5.17 1.86 3.44
CA ASP A 106 -4.70 0.81 2.53
C ASP A 106 -3.98 -0.31 3.29
N ILE A 107 -3.07 0.01 4.18
CA ILE A 107 -2.37 -0.98 5.01
C ILE A 107 -3.36 -1.76 5.88
N HIS A 108 -4.34 -1.09 6.45
CA HIS A 108 -5.35 -1.73 7.27
C HIS A 108 -6.22 -2.70 6.47
N GLU A 109 -6.61 -2.33 5.27
CA GLU A 109 -7.35 -3.20 4.36
C GLU A 109 -6.53 -4.41 3.93
N GLN A 110 -5.27 -4.23 3.60
CA GLN A 110 -4.37 -5.33 3.25
C GLN A 110 -4.21 -6.32 4.40
N ARG A 111 -4.08 -5.84 5.63
CA ARG A 111 -4.03 -6.71 6.83
C ARG A 111 -5.31 -7.48 7.05
N ARG A 112 -6.47 -6.86 6.83
CA ARG A 112 -7.77 -7.55 6.92
C ARG A 112 -7.89 -8.67 5.90
N GLN A 113 -7.46 -8.43 4.66
CA GLN A 113 -7.46 -9.45 3.61
C GLN A 113 -6.55 -10.62 3.95
N LEU A 114 -5.33 -10.36 4.45
CA LEU A 114 -4.40 -11.41 4.88
C LEU A 114 -4.98 -12.27 6.02
N ILE A 115 -5.68 -11.67 6.97
CA ILE A 115 -6.34 -12.38 8.06
C ILE A 115 -7.46 -13.29 7.52
N LYS A 116 -8.27 -12.80 6.59
CA LYS A 116 -9.32 -13.60 5.95
C LYS A 116 -8.77 -14.78 5.15
N GLU A 117 -7.67 -14.59 4.43
CA GLU A 117 -7.01 -15.64 3.66
C GLU A 117 -6.32 -16.68 4.56
N SER A 118 -5.87 -16.27 5.75
CA SER A 118 -5.21 -17.16 6.71
C SER A 118 -6.19 -17.86 7.66
N GLU A 119 -7.43 -17.41 7.75
CA GLU A 119 -8.46 -18.12 8.51
C GLU A 119 -8.76 -19.45 7.80
N PRO A 120 -8.54 -20.60 8.49
CA PRO A 120 -9.01 -21.86 7.95
C PRO A 120 -10.53 -21.73 7.75
N ASP A 121 -11.02 -22.23 6.62
CA ASP A 121 -12.45 -22.35 6.35
C ASP A 121 -13.01 -23.31 7.39
N VAL A 122 -13.30 -22.80 8.56
CA VAL A 122 -13.98 -23.54 9.62
C VAL A 122 -15.43 -23.64 9.18
N ARG A 123 -15.71 -24.60 8.29
CA ARG A 123 -17.04 -25.13 8.18
C ARG A 123 -17.30 -25.78 9.52
N PHE A 124 -18.12 -25.15 10.30
CA PHE A 124 -18.81 -25.88 11.35
C PHE A 124 -19.63 -26.96 10.63
N ASP A 125 -19.13 -28.17 10.62
CA ASP A 125 -19.97 -29.31 10.37
C ASP A 125 -20.98 -29.31 11.50
N GLU A 126 -22.19 -28.87 11.21
CA GLU A 126 -23.32 -28.87 12.15
C GLU A 126 -23.67 -30.30 12.64
N ASP A 127 -22.97 -31.32 12.14
CA ASP A 127 -23.14 -32.74 12.41
C ASP A 127 -22.21 -33.30 13.49
N GLU A 128 -21.26 -32.56 14.03
CA GLU A 128 -20.56 -32.98 15.24
C GLU A 128 -21.35 -32.53 16.47
N GLU A 129 -22.34 -33.35 16.84
CA GLU A 129 -22.89 -33.33 18.21
C GLU A 129 -21.72 -33.65 19.16
N VAL A 130 -21.14 -32.62 19.76
CA VAL A 130 -20.24 -32.79 20.89
C VAL A 130 -21.09 -33.19 22.08
N PHE A 131 -21.24 -34.49 22.29
CA PHE A 131 -21.79 -34.97 23.54
C PHE A 131 -20.83 -34.61 24.68
N PRO A 132 -21.27 -33.92 25.72
CA PRO A 132 -20.49 -33.76 26.92
C PRO A 132 -20.11 -35.14 27.46
N PRO A 133 -18.90 -35.34 27.97
CA PRO A 133 -18.57 -36.63 28.60
C PRO A 133 -19.58 -36.91 29.71
N GLU A 134 -20.22 -38.04 29.61
CA GLU A 134 -21.09 -38.53 30.71
C GLU A 134 -20.22 -38.53 31.97
N GLY A 135 -20.64 -37.74 32.94
CA GLY A 135 -20.02 -37.69 34.23
C GLY A 135 -20.09 -39.08 34.83
N GLY A 136 -18.92 -39.62 35.17
CA GLY A 136 -18.85 -40.86 35.88
C GLY A 136 -19.71 -40.80 37.14
N GLU A 137 -20.48 -41.82 37.35
CA GLU A 137 -21.27 -42.00 38.58
C GLU A 137 -20.35 -41.91 39.82
N PRO A 138 -20.77 -41.22 40.86
CA PRO A 138 -20.04 -41.27 42.11
C PRO A 138 -20.08 -42.69 42.64
N GLU A 139 -18.93 -43.34 42.77
CA GLU A 139 -18.84 -44.56 43.55
C GLU A 139 -19.29 -44.26 44.98
N GLU A 140 -20.42 -44.81 45.33
CA GLU A 140 -20.84 -44.87 46.74
C GLU A 140 -19.81 -45.73 47.47
N GLY A 141 -18.96 -45.07 48.22
CA GLY A 141 -18.11 -45.80 49.15
C GLY A 141 -18.95 -46.39 50.27
N GLU A 142 -19.06 -47.71 50.29
CA GLU A 142 -19.57 -48.40 51.45
C GLU A 142 -18.68 -48.12 52.67
N GLN A 143 -19.25 -47.43 53.60
CA GLN A 143 -18.67 -47.33 54.94
C GLN A 143 -19.17 -48.54 55.74
N LYS A 144 -18.17 -49.33 56.17
CA LYS A 144 -18.36 -50.16 57.33
C LYS A 144 -17.53 -49.59 58.49
#